data_b83323e05c43b22a81e90aa19b614454
#
_entry.id   b83323e05c43b22a81e90aa19b614454
#
_cell.length_a   1.000
_cell.length_b   1.000
_cell.length_c   1.000
_cell.angle_alpha   90.00
_cell.angle_beta   90.00
_cell.angle_gamma   90.00
#
_symmetry.space_group_name_H-M   'P 1'
#
loop_
_entity.id
_entity.type
_entity.pdbx_description
1 polymer ?
#
loop_
_entity_poly.entity_id
_entity_poly.type
_entity_poly.pdbx_seq_one_letter_code
_entity_poly.pdbx_strand_id
1 'polypeptide(L)'
;MFELLNETLFEKHIAEYLAGSKMYNQRTPKDFNIQKLVDSDMLLQFLREQPMWQKLITQSFADEQDALNIVIETINTKINRGESLLSLLKNGFMLQGRRIRLAAFKPKMTLDDDDADPLYKKNIFSVVRQMKYSTQGFDKDNELDLCILLNGLPIITLELKNEATGQTVVNAMHQYQTNRHPQNRMLRTCLVHFAMDNNCLLYTSPSP
;
A
#
# COMPACT_ATOMS: atom_id res chain seq x y z
N MET A 1 -17.77 6.83 25.32
CA MET A 1 -17.73 5.36 25.31
C MET A 1 -18.81 4.72 24.39
N PHE A 2 -19.80 5.49 23.91
CA PHE A 2 -20.87 4.98 23.03
C PHE A 2 -20.61 5.16 21.51
N GLU A 3 -19.55 5.86 21.10
CA GLU A 3 -19.30 6.15 19.68
C GLU A 3 -18.61 5.02 18.89
N LEU A 4 -18.06 4.01 19.56
CA LEU A 4 -17.42 2.86 18.90
C LEU A 4 -18.39 1.71 18.59
N LEU A 5 -19.71 1.94 18.68
CA LEU A 5 -20.73 0.90 18.47
C LEU A 5 -20.96 0.53 16.99
N ASN A 6 -20.30 1.21 16.05
CA ASN A 6 -20.44 0.97 14.61
C ASN A 6 -19.08 0.66 14.00
N GLU A 7 -19.01 -0.37 13.16
CA GLU A 7 -17.81 -0.77 12.40
C GLU A 7 -17.21 0.41 11.61
N THR A 8 -18.06 1.22 10.98
CA THR A 8 -17.64 2.41 10.23
C THR A 8 -16.96 3.47 11.12
N LEU A 9 -17.40 3.64 12.37
CA LEU A 9 -16.77 4.55 13.33
C LEU A 9 -15.45 4.00 13.85
N PHE A 10 -15.34 2.70 14.06
CA PHE A 10 -14.11 2.02 14.46
C PHE A 10 -13.05 2.17 13.35
N GLU A 11 -13.41 1.91 12.11
CA GLU A 11 -12.58 2.13 10.92
C GLU A 11 -12.09 3.58 10.81
N LYS A 12 -13.04 4.54 10.96
CA LYS A 12 -12.73 5.97 10.94
C LYS A 12 -11.74 6.33 12.04
N HIS A 13 -11.97 5.84 13.26
CA HIS A 13 -11.09 6.11 14.40
C HIS A 13 -9.66 5.61 14.15
N ILE A 14 -9.50 4.40 13.62
CA ILE A 14 -8.16 3.87 13.28
C ILE A 14 -7.48 4.75 12.22
N ALA A 15 -8.19 5.11 11.16
CA ALA A 15 -7.63 5.93 10.09
C ALA A 15 -7.24 7.32 10.59
N GLU A 16 -8.07 7.95 11.42
CA GLU A 16 -7.78 9.26 12.02
C GLU A 16 -6.62 9.20 13.01
N TYR A 17 -6.51 8.13 13.80
CA TYR A 17 -5.38 7.90 14.70
C TYR A 17 -4.06 7.77 13.91
N LEU A 18 -4.04 6.97 12.85
CA LEU A 18 -2.88 6.82 11.99
C LEU A 18 -2.49 8.16 11.33
N ALA A 19 -3.46 8.87 10.76
CA ALA A 19 -3.21 10.18 10.14
C ALA A 19 -2.79 11.23 11.18
N GLY A 20 -3.39 11.23 12.37
CA GLY A 20 -3.07 12.13 13.47
C GLY A 20 -1.65 11.97 14.02
N SER A 21 -1.05 10.78 13.87
CA SER A 21 0.34 10.53 14.23
C SER A 21 1.36 11.28 13.36
N LYS A 22 0.90 11.94 12.28
CA LYS A 22 1.73 12.59 11.25
C LYS A 22 2.68 11.63 10.49
N MET A 23 2.55 10.33 10.75
CA MET A 23 3.32 9.29 10.04
C MET A 23 2.62 8.81 8.79
N TYR A 24 1.29 8.99 8.70
CA TYR A 24 0.46 8.53 7.59
C TYR A 24 -0.32 9.70 6.97
N ASN A 25 -0.33 9.76 5.64
CA ASN A 25 -1.21 10.65 4.90
C ASN A 25 -2.57 9.98 4.72
N GLN A 26 -3.65 10.68 5.04
CA GLN A 26 -4.98 10.18 4.71
C GLN A 26 -5.26 10.41 3.24
N ARG A 27 -5.60 9.34 2.53
CA ARG A 27 -5.99 9.37 1.11
C ARG A 27 -7.41 8.85 0.94
N THR A 28 -7.99 9.10 -0.22
CA THR A 28 -9.33 8.64 -0.57
C THR A 28 -9.27 7.51 -1.62
N PRO A 29 -10.33 6.69 -1.76
CA PRO A 29 -10.37 5.67 -2.81
C PRO A 29 -10.19 6.22 -4.24
N LYS A 30 -10.51 7.49 -4.47
CA LYS A 30 -10.36 8.15 -5.78
C LYS A 30 -8.90 8.41 -6.15
N ASP A 31 -8.04 8.52 -5.16
CA ASP A 31 -6.60 8.77 -5.35
C ASP A 31 -5.85 7.49 -5.76
N PHE A 32 -6.47 6.33 -5.57
CA PHE A 32 -5.87 5.04 -5.88
C PHE A 32 -6.40 4.47 -7.20
N ASN A 33 -5.51 4.22 -8.14
CA ASN A 33 -5.86 3.58 -9.39
C ASN A 33 -5.86 2.05 -9.23
N ILE A 34 -7.04 1.43 -9.21
CA ILE A 34 -7.23 -0.01 -9.01
C ILE A 34 -6.60 -0.83 -10.14
N GLN A 35 -6.67 -0.36 -11.39
CA GLN A 35 -6.12 -1.10 -12.54
C GLN A 35 -4.58 -1.10 -12.52
N LYS A 36 -3.99 -0.01 -12.08
CA LYS A 36 -2.54 0.17 -11.98
C LYS A 36 -2.00 -0.21 -10.59
N LEU A 37 -2.85 -0.46 -9.61
CA LEU A 37 -2.53 -0.75 -8.20
C LEU A 37 -1.57 0.28 -7.58
N VAL A 38 -1.87 1.56 -7.76
CA VAL A 38 -1.01 2.65 -7.30
C VAL A 38 -1.78 3.94 -7.03
N ASP A 39 -1.37 4.67 -6.01
CA ASP A 39 -1.59 6.10 -5.87
C ASP A 39 -0.42 6.83 -6.55
N SER A 40 -0.68 7.34 -7.75
CA SER A 40 0.35 7.91 -8.62
C SER A 40 0.98 9.18 -8.02
N ASP A 41 0.21 9.96 -7.26
CA ASP A 41 0.71 11.20 -6.64
C ASP A 41 1.76 10.88 -5.57
N MET A 42 1.46 9.92 -4.70
CA MET A 42 2.38 9.51 -3.63
C MET A 42 3.63 8.83 -4.21
N LEU A 43 3.47 8.04 -5.27
CA LEU A 43 4.62 7.46 -5.95
C LEU A 43 5.51 8.55 -6.58
N LEU A 44 4.92 9.50 -7.30
CA LEU A 44 5.65 10.60 -7.91
C LEU A 44 6.38 11.45 -6.87
N GLN A 45 5.72 11.77 -5.76
CA GLN A 45 6.33 12.53 -4.67
C GLN A 45 7.58 11.83 -4.14
N PHE A 46 7.54 10.51 -3.91
CA PHE A 46 8.72 9.75 -3.49
C PHE A 46 9.81 9.65 -4.57
N LEU A 47 9.43 9.50 -5.84
CA LEU A 47 10.39 9.46 -6.95
C LEU A 47 11.17 10.76 -7.06
N ARG A 48 10.51 11.92 -6.85
CA ARG A 48 11.13 13.26 -6.88
C ARG A 48 12.22 13.45 -5.83
N GLU A 49 12.16 12.73 -4.71
CA GLU A 49 13.22 12.76 -3.68
C GLU A 49 14.50 12.05 -4.12
N GLN A 50 14.48 11.30 -5.21
CA GLN A 50 15.65 10.61 -5.73
C GLN A 50 16.46 11.52 -6.68
N PRO A 51 17.75 11.77 -6.41
CA PRO A 51 18.57 12.66 -7.26
C PRO A 51 18.65 12.22 -8.73
N MET A 52 18.40 10.94 -8.99
CA MET A 52 18.41 10.36 -10.33
C MET A 52 17.14 10.65 -11.13
N TRP A 53 16.03 10.97 -10.46
CA TRP A 53 14.72 11.13 -11.10
C TRP A 53 14.72 12.26 -12.13
N GLN A 54 15.16 13.46 -11.73
CA GLN A 54 15.22 14.60 -12.64
C GLN A 54 16.16 14.37 -13.83
N LYS A 55 17.29 13.70 -13.60
CA LYS A 55 18.24 13.35 -14.68
C LYS A 55 17.65 12.32 -15.64
N LEU A 56 16.83 11.38 -15.12
CA LEU A 56 16.16 10.39 -15.94
C LEU A 56 15.14 11.06 -16.88
N ILE A 57 14.32 11.97 -16.36
CA ILE A 57 13.33 12.69 -17.14
C ILE A 57 14.02 13.44 -18.29
N THR A 58 14.96 14.32 -17.97
CA THR A 58 15.59 15.20 -18.97
C THR A 58 16.36 14.46 -20.07
N GLN A 59 16.82 13.24 -19.82
CA GLN A 59 17.64 12.47 -20.74
C GLN A 59 16.88 11.42 -21.54
N SER A 60 15.71 10.97 -21.05
CA SER A 60 15.12 9.75 -21.59
C SER A 60 13.60 9.81 -21.82
N PHE A 61 12.92 10.87 -21.37
CA PHE A 61 11.47 10.97 -21.47
C PHE A 61 11.02 12.33 -21.97
N ALA A 62 9.82 12.39 -22.54
CA ALA A 62 9.23 13.63 -23.02
C ALA A 62 8.90 14.60 -21.87
N ASP A 63 8.37 14.05 -20.79
CA ASP A 63 8.02 14.77 -19.57
C ASP A 63 7.99 13.83 -18.35
N GLU A 64 7.71 14.40 -17.19
CA GLU A 64 7.66 13.66 -15.92
C GLU A 64 6.50 12.67 -15.87
N GLN A 65 5.37 12.98 -16.50
CA GLN A 65 4.21 12.11 -16.54
C GLN A 65 4.46 10.86 -17.38
N ASP A 66 5.17 11.02 -18.50
CA ASP A 66 5.60 9.91 -19.34
C ASP A 66 6.55 8.97 -18.55
N ALA A 67 7.55 9.55 -17.88
CA ALA A 67 8.46 8.80 -17.02
C ALA A 67 7.71 8.03 -15.91
N LEU A 68 6.75 8.68 -15.24
CA LEU A 68 5.93 8.06 -14.19
C LEU A 68 5.09 6.90 -14.73
N ASN A 69 4.47 7.07 -15.89
CA ASN A 69 3.68 6.02 -16.53
C ASN A 69 4.53 4.79 -16.83
N ILE A 70 5.74 4.98 -17.36
CA ILE A 70 6.68 3.89 -17.65
C ILE A 70 7.15 3.19 -16.36
N VAL A 71 7.38 3.92 -15.28
CA VAL A 71 7.68 3.33 -13.96
C VAL A 71 6.52 2.45 -13.49
N ILE A 72 5.29 2.95 -13.53
CA ILE A 72 4.09 2.21 -13.13
C ILE A 72 3.88 0.96 -13.99
N GLU A 73 4.02 1.07 -15.29
CA GLU A 73 3.91 -0.07 -16.23
C GLU A 73 5.00 -1.12 -15.98
N THR A 74 6.22 -0.68 -15.66
CA THR A 74 7.32 -1.57 -15.32
C THR A 74 7.03 -2.35 -14.04
N ILE A 75 6.55 -1.68 -12.99
CA ILE A 75 6.12 -2.33 -11.74
C ILE A 75 5.06 -3.40 -12.04
N ASN A 76 4.01 -3.02 -12.77
CA ASN A 76 2.91 -3.91 -13.10
C ASN A 76 3.35 -5.11 -13.94
N THR A 77 4.22 -4.89 -14.92
CA THR A 77 4.77 -5.95 -15.76
C THR A 77 5.58 -6.96 -14.94
N LYS A 78 6.40 -6.48 -14.00
CA LYS A 78 7.21 -7.33 -13.12
C LYS A 78 6.33 -8.16 -12.17
N ILE A 79 5.33 -7.54 -11.53
CA ILE A 79 4.37 -8.23 -10.68
C ILE A 79 3.60 -9.30 -11.48
N ASN A 80 3.14 -8.97 -12.68
CA ASN A 80 2.42 -9.93 -13.55
C ASN A 80 3.31 -11.10 -14.00
N ARG A 81 4.63 -10.92 -14.03
CA ARG A 81 5.61 -11.99 -14.29
C ARG A 81 6.01 -12.79 -13.04
N GLY A 82 5.39 -12.51 -11.89
CA GLY A 82 5.60 -13.24 -10.65
C GLY A 82 6.65 -12.65 -9.72
N GLU A 83 7.21 -11.45 -10.01
CA GLU A 83 8.07 -10.76 -9.06
C GLU A 83 7.22 -10.20 -7.91
N SER A 84 7.60 -10.48 -6.66
CA SER A 84 6.86 -10.00 -5.50
C SER A 84 7.05 -8.50 -5.29
N LEU A 85 6.02 -7.81 -4.79
CA LEU A 85 6.14 -6.39 -4.42
C LEU A 85 7.25 -6.19 -3.38
N LEU A 86 7.44 -7.12 -2.45
CA LEU A 86 8.53 -7.05 -1.46
C LEU A 86 9.91 -6.99 -2.12
N SER A 87 10.14 -7.83 -3.16
CA SER A 87 11.37 -7.80 -3.95
C SER A 87 11.57 -6.44 -4.61
N LEU A 88 10.51 -5.91 -5.25
CA LEU A 88 10.55 -4.61 -5.91
C LEU A 88 10.81 -3.45 -4.93
N LEU A 89 10.19 -3.46 -3.77
CA LEU A 89 10.43 -2.46 -2.72
C LEU A 89 11.88 -2.49 -2.23
N LYS A 90 12.44 -3.69 -2.01
CA LYS A 90 13.82 -3.87 -1.53
C LYS A 90 14.87 -3.53 -2.58
N ASN A 91 14.65 -3.99 -3.79
CA ASN A 91 15.69 -3.98 -4.83
C ASN A 91 15.50 -2.85 -5.84
N GLY A 92 14.28 -2.31 -6.00
CA GLY A 92 13.95 -1.44 -7.12
C GLY A 92 14.14 -2.16 -8.46
N PHE A 93 14.34 -1.40 -9.51
CA PHE A 93 14.65 -1.94 -10.84
C PHE A 93 15.48 -0.95 -11.67
N MET A 94 16.09 -1.45 -12.74
CA MET A 94 16.82 -0.62 -13.69
C MET A 94 15.86 -0.08 -14.75
N LEU A 95 15.92 1.24 -14.99
CA LEU A 95 15.22 1.93 -16.06
C LEU A 95 16.20 2.88 -16.77
N GLN A 96 16.37 2.69 -18.08
CA GLN A 96 17.32 3.49 -18.88
C GLN A 96 18.72 3.59 -18.24
N GLY A 97 19.25 2.45 -17.76
CA GLY A 97 20.57 2.38 -17.11
C GLY A 97 20.65 2.99 -15.70
N ARG A 98 19.53 3.42 -15.13
CA ARG A 98 19.46 4.02 -13.79
C ARG A 98 18.60 3.17 -12.85
N ARG A 99 19.02 3.07 -11.60
CA ARG A 99 18.26 2.34 -10.58
C ARG A 99 17.14 3.21 -10.04
N ILE A 100 15.91 2.75 -10.19
CA ILE A 100 14.71 3.34 -9.59
C ILE A 100 14.41 2.57 -8.29
N ARG A 101 14.34 3.28 -7.19
CA ARG A 101 13.97 2.72 -5.88
C ARG A 101 12.48 2.99 -5.64
N LEU A 102 11.77 2.00 -5.13
CA LEU A 102 10.35 2.12 -4.77
C LEU A 102 10.13 2.36 -3.28
N ALA A 103 11.13 2.06 -2.48
CA ALA A 103 11.19 2.39 -1.06
C ALA A 103 12.65 2.49 -0.60
N ALA A 104 12.88 3.08 0.57
CA ALA A 104 14.16 3.08 1.24
C ALA A 104 14.03 2.43 2.61
N PHE A 105 14.96 1.54 2.94
CA PHE A 105 14.96 0.80 4.20
C PHE A 105 16.10 1.31 5.10
N LYS A 106 15.84 1.34 6.41
CA LYS A 106 16.89 1.66 7.38
C LYS A 106 17.99 0.58 7.29
N PRO A 107 19.27 0.94 7.18
CA PRO A 107 20.37 -0.03 7.20
C PRO A 107 20.34 -0.86 8.47
N LYS A 108 20.71 -2.14 8.38
CA LYS A 108 20.67 -3.08 9.51
C LYS A 108 21.66 -2.77 10.63
N MET A 109 22.75 -2.05 10.31
CA MET A 109 23.81 -1.69 11.27
C MET A 109 24.30 -0.28 10.93
N THR A 110 23.79 0.70 11.62
CA THR A 110 24.41 2.02 11.74
C THR A 110 24.62 2.27 13.22
N LEU A 111 25.86 2.57 13.61
CA LEU A 111 26.20 2.96 14.99
C LEU A 111 25.59 4.32 15.33
N ASP A 112 25.29 5.14 14.32
CA ASP A 112 24.64 6.44 14.44
C ASP A 112 23.47 6.58 13.46
N ASP A 113 22.40 7.25 13.89
CA ASP A 113 21.23 7.58 13.02
C ASP A 113 21.60 8.53 11.84
N ASP A 114 22.75 9.18 11.91
CA ASP A 114 23.25 10.09 10.87
C ASP A 114 23.76 9.35 9.61
N ASP A 115 24.10 8.07 9.71
CA ASP A 115 24.49 7.23 8.57
C ASP A 115 23.30 6.61 7.81
N ALA A 116 22.08 6.87 8.26
CA ALA A 116 20.89 6.39 7.56
C ALA A 116 20.73 7.07 6.21
N ASP A 117 20.46 6.27 5.15
CA ASP A 117 20.11 6.80 3.84
C ASP A 117 19.03 7.88 3.97
N PRO A 118 19.32 9.15 3.59
CA PRO A 118 18.36 10.25 3.77
C PRO A 118 17.02 9.99 3.09
N LEU A 119 17.00 9.15 2.05
CA LEU A 119 15.77 8.73 1.38
C LEU A 119 14.85 7.88 2.28
N TYR A 120 15.38 7.23 3.34
CA TYR A 120 14.56 6.47 4.28
C TYR A 120 13.52 7.36 4.97
N LYS A 121 13.90 8.57 5.38
CA LYS A 121 13.01 9.56 6.01
C LYS A 121 11.99 10.16 5.03
N LYS A 122 12.15 9.89 3.74
CA LYS A 122 11.28 10.36 2.66
C LYS A 122 10.22 9.34 2.22
N ASN A 123 10.23 8.14 2.81
CA ASN A 123 9.13 7.20 2.60
C ASN A 123 7.80 7.83 3.04
N ILE A 124 6.79 7.64 2.22
CA ILE A 124 5.44 8.18 2.42
C ILE A 124 4.51 7.03 2.73
N PHE A 125 3.99 6.99 3.95
CA PHE A 125 2.92 6.08 4.29
C PHE A 125 1.56 6.77 4.10
N SER A 126 0.59 6.03 3.59
CA SER A 126 -0.77 6.52 3.42
C SER A 126 -1.78 5.49 3.91
N VAL A 127 -2.94 5.97 4.38
CA VAL A 127 -4.08 5.13 4.74
C VAL A 127 -5.28 5.51 3.89
N VAL A 128 -5.90 4.49 3.29
CA VAL A 128 -7.11 4.62 2.47
C VAL A 128 -8.22 3.80 3.13
N ARG A 129 -9.40 4.40 3.30
CA ARG A 129 -10.60 3.74 3.82
C ARG A 129 -11.49 3.27 2.69
N GLN A 130 -12.24 2.17 2.92
CA GLN A 130 -13.30 1.67 2.03
C GLN A 130 -12.84 1.60 0.57
N MET A 131 -11.73 0.91 0.39
CA MET A 131 -11.08 0.87 -0.91
C MET A 131 -11.59 -0.28 -1.75
N LYS A 132 -12.25 0.03 -2.87
CA LYS A 132 -12.53 -0.96 -3.91
C LYS A 132 -11.21 -1.47 -4.47
N TYR A 133 -11.10 -2.79 -4.62
CA TYR A 133 -9.86 -3.43 -5.07
C TYR A 133 -10.03 -4.27 -6.33
N SER A 134 -11.26 -4.29 -6.88
CA SER A 134 -11.56 -4.91 -8.16
C SER A 134 -12.63 -4.13 -8.91
N THR A 135 -12.52 -4.15 -10.24
CA THR A 135 -13.52 -3.56 -11.14
C THR A 135 -14.37 -4.62 -11.86
N GLN A 136 -14.02 -5.90 -11.71
CA GLN A 136 -14.63 -7.01 -12.44
C GLN A 136 -14.67 -8.28 -11.57
N GLY A 137 -15.51 -9.23 -12.02
CA GLY A 137 -15.56 -10.57 -11.45
C GLY A 137 -16.20 -10.63 -10.06
N PHE A 138 -15.83 -11.65 -9.30
CA PHE A 138 -16.36 -11.96 -7.98
C PHE A 138 -16.20 -10.82 -6.97
N ASP A 139 -15.09 -10.10 -7.02
CA ASP A 139 -14.75 -9.04 -6.07
C ASP A 139 -15.20 -7.64 -6.51
N LYS A 140 -15.99 -7.50 -7.59
CA LYS A 140 -16.32 -6.20 -8.20
C LYS A 140 -16.91 -5.18 -7.22
N ASP A 141 -17.77 -5.64 -6.32
CA ASP A 141 -18.48 -4.77 -5.38
C ASP A 141 -17.89 -4.84 -3.96
N ASN A 142 -16.81 -5.58 -3.79
CA ASN A 142 -16.14 -5.73 -2.51
C ASN A 142 -15.22 -4.54 -2.23
N GLU A 143 -15.19 -4.12 -0.97
CA GLU A 143 -14.32 -3.08 -0.44
C GLU A 143 -13.44 -3.64 0.67
N LEU A 144 -12.25 -3.10 0.81
CA LEU A 144 -11.39 -3.31 1.98
C LEU A 144 -11.66 -2.18 2.96
N ASP A 145 -11.80 -2.49 4.24
CA ASP A 145 -12.08 -1.47 5.25
C ASP A 145 -10.94 -0.46 5.32
N LEU A 146 -9.71 -0.95 5.39
CA LEU A 146 -8.50 -0.11 5.34
C LEU A 146 -7.42 -0.73 4.43
N CYS A 147 -6.69 0.14 3.75
CA CYS A 147 -5.47 -0.22 3.05
C CYS A 147 -4.34 0.76 3.41
N ILE A 148 -3.16 0.22 3.73
CA ILE A 148 -1.95 1.02 3.93
C ILE A 148 -1.09 0.93 2.68
N LEU A 149 -0.66 2.11 2.22
CA LEU A 149 0.24 2.27 1.09
C LEU A 149 1.61 2.73 1.56
N LEU A 150 2.65 2.28 0.88
CA LEU A 150 4.02 2.81 0.98
C LEU A 150 4.42 3.41 -0.35
N ASN A 151 4.68 4.70 -0.37
CA ASN A 151 5.01 5.45 -1.59
C ASN A 151 3.99 5.19 -2.72
N GLY A 152 2.71 5.18 -2.36
CA GLY A 152 1.60 4.91 -3.27
C GLY A 152 1.34 3.45 -3.63
N LEU A 153 2.18 2.50 -3.18
CA LEU A 153 2.03 1.06 -3.46
C LEU A 153 1.33 0.34 -2.29
N PRO A 154 0.36 -0.54 -2.55
CA PRO A 154 -0.43 -1.19 -1.50
C PRO A 154 0.39 -2.27 -0.82
N ILE A 155 0.59 -2.13 0.50
CA ILE A 155 1.40 -3.08 1.27
C ILE A 155 0.60 -3.87 2.29
N ILE A 156 -0.46 -3.29 2.86
CA ILE A 156 -1.25 -3.93 3.92
C ILE A 156 -2.74 -3.71 3.63
N THR A 157 -3.55 -4.74 3.85
CA THR A 157 -5.01 -4.64 3.90
C THR A 157 -5.52 -5.02 5.27
N LEU A 158 -6.61 -4.39 5.72
CA LEU A 158 -7.27 -4.67 6.98
C LEU A 158 -8.77 -4.87 6.75
N GLU A 159 -9.31 -5.93 7.35
CA GLU A 159 -10.74 -6.16 7.54
C GLU A 159 -11.04 -6.00 9.02
N LEU A 160 -12.02 -5.17 9.32
CA LEU A 160 -12.34 -4.76 10.68
C LEU A 160 -13.71 -5.32 11.07
N LYS A 161 -13.84 -5.72 12.31
CA LYS A 161 -15.12 -6.13 12.90
C LYS A 161 -15.30 -5.48 14.26
N ASN A 162 -16.54 -5.34 14.68
CA ASN A 162 -16.86 -4.73 15.95
C ASN A 162 -17.72 -5.69 16.77
N GLU A 163 -17.22 -6.13 17.92
CA GLU A 163 -17.95 -7.05 18.82
C GLU A 163 -19.30 -6.48 19.30
N ALA A 164 -19.45 -5.18 19.38
CA ALA A 164 -20.72 -4.55 19.71
C ALA A 164 -21.83 -4.85 18.68
N THR A 165 -21.46 -5.24 17.46
CA THR A 165 -22.40 -5.72 16.42
C THR A 165 -22.52 -7.23 16.38
N GLY A 166 -21.92 -7.96 17.33
CA GLY A 166 -21.89 -9.42 17.38
C GLY A 166 -20.90 -10.07 16.41
N GLN A 167 -19.98 -9.29 15.82
CA GLN A 167 -18.96 -9.78 14.91
C GLN A 167 -17.56 -9.63 15.53
N THR A 168 -16.74 -10.64 15.33
CA THR A 168 -15.38 -10.74 15.90
C THR A 168 -14.32 -10.83 14.83
N VAL A 169 -13.06 -10.84 15.22
CA VAL A 169 -11.91 -11.09 14.35
C VAL A 169 -12.05 -12.38 13.53
N VAL A 170 -12.75 -13.38 14.03
CA VAL A 170 -13.03 -14.63 13.30
C VAL A 170 -13.90 -14.37 12.08
N ASN A 171 -14.87 -13.45 12.18
CA ASN A 171 -15.68 -13.03 11.03
C ASN A 171 -14.85 -12.27 10.00
N ALA A 172 -13.93 -11.38 10.43
CA ALA A 172 -13.00 -10.70 9.54
C ALA A 172 -12.07 -11.70 8.82
N MET A 173 -11.53 -12.68 9.54
CA MET A 173 -10.71 -13.75 8.95
C MET A 173 -11.51 -14.57 7.94
N HIS A 174 -12.73 -14.95 8.29
CA HIS A 174 -13.63 -15.71 7.42
C HIS A 174 -13.97 -14.91 6.14
N GLN A 175 -14.08 -13.60 6.23
CA GLN A 175 -14.30 -12.72 5.07
C GLN A 175 -13.16 -12.83 4.06
N TYR A 176 -11.90 -12.84 4.50
CA TYR A 176 -10.76 -13.11 3.61
C TYR A 176 -10.80 -14.50 2.98
N GLN A 177 -11.24 -15.52 3.74
CA GLN A 177 -11.23 -16.90 3.26
C GLN A 177 -12.35 -17.21 2.26
N THR A 178 -13.51 -16.57 2.39
CA THR A 178 -14.73 -16.94 1.65
C THR A 178 -15.23 -15.85 0.69
N ASN A 179 -15.08 -14.58 1.05
CA ASN A 179 -15.65 -13.46 0.32
C ASN A 179 -14.61 -12.70 -0.52
N ARG A 180 -13.38 -13.18 -0.54
CA ARG A 180 -12.29 -12.60 -1.32
C ARG A 180 -11.72 -13.64 -2.28
N HIS A 181 -11.55 -13.27 -3.54
CA HIS A 181 -11.00 -14.22 -4.52
C HIS A 181 -9.49 -14.37 -4.29
N PRO A 182 -8.95 -15.56 -4.01
CA PRO A 182 -7.54 -15.77 -3.64
C PRO A 182 -6.57 -15.37 -4.77
N GLN A 183 -7.04 -15.34 -6.02
CA GLN A 183 -6.24 -14.89 -7.16
C GLN A 183 -6.43 -13.40 -7.49
N ASN A 184 -7.15 -12.65 -6.64
CA ASN A 184 -7.30 -11.22 -6.88
C ASN A 184 -5.92 -10.55 -6.87
N ARG A 185 -5.65 -9.76 -7.90
CA ARG A 185 -4.34 -9.14 -8.13
C ARG A 185 -3.91 -8.23 -6.98
N MET A 186 -4.83 -7.42 -6.45
CA MET A 186 -4.56 -6.53 -5.32
C MET A 186 -4.14 -7.33 -4.09
N LEU A 187 -4.92 -8.35 -3.71
CA LEU A 187 -4.64 -9.17 -2.52
C LEU A 187 -3.32 -9.94 -2.66
N ARG A 188 -3.02 -10.47 -3.84
CA ARG A 188 -1.73 -11.15 -4.09
C ARG A 188 -0.54 -10.19 -4.08
N THR A 189 -0.75 -8.92 -4.37
CA THR A 189 0.33 -7.91 -4.40
C THR A 189 0.68 -7.43 -3.00
N CYS A 190 -0.30 -7.30 -2.10
CA CYS A 190 -0.09 -6.85 -0.73
C CYS A 190 0.81 -7.84 0.05
N LEU A 191 1.56 -7.30 1.02
CA LEU A 191 2.53 -8.08 1.80
C LEU A 191 1.87 -8.80 2.97
N VAL A 192 0.85 -8.17 3.57
CA VAL A 192 0.17 -8.68 4.77
C VAL A 192 -1.31 -8.32 4.74
N HIS A 193 -2.13 -9.23 5.23
CA HIS A 193 -3.56 -9.03 5.45
C HIS A 193 -3.87 -9.16 6.94
N PHE A 194 -4.53 -8.15 7.49
CA PHE A 194 -4.95 -8.14 8.88
C PHE A 194 -6.46 -8.31 9.00
N ALA A 195 -6.87 -9.19 9.90
CA ALA A 195 -8.21 -9.27 10.44
C ALA A 195 -8.17 -8.72 11.87
N MET A 196 -9.03 -7.79 12.22
CA MET A 196 -8.98 -7.10 13.49
C MET A 196 -10.39 -6.84 14.04
N ASP A 197 -10.54 -6.96 15.36
CA ASP A 197 -11.65 -6.42 16.12
C ASP A 197 -11.12 -5.53 17.27
N ASN A 198 -12.00 -5.15 18.19
CA ASN A 198 -11.65 -4.26 19.30
C ASN A 198 -10.66 -4.89 20.30
N ASN A 199 -10.48 -6.22 20.28
CA ASN A 199 -9.72 -6.97 21.27
C ASN A 199 -8.58 -7.79 20.66
N CYS A 200 -8.66 -8.14 19.38
CA CYS A 200 -7.74 -9.08 18.74
C CYS A 200 -7.29 -8.63 17.34
N LEU A 201 -6.04 -8.92 17.03
CA LEU A 201 -5.45 -8.72 15.70
C LEU A 201 -4.85 -10.05 15.23
N LEU A 202 -5.33 -10.55 14.10
CA LEU A 202 -4.75 -11.70 13.39
C LEU A 202 -4.16 -11.23 12.07
N TYR A 203 -3.12 -11.91 11.59
CA TYR A 203 -2.52 -11.57 10.29
C TYR A 203 -2.10 -12.82 9.52
N THR A 204 -2.05 -12.66 8.20
CA THR A 204 -1.46 -13.61 7.26
C THR A 204 -0.72 -12.87 6.16
N SER A 205 0.29 -13.50 5.59
CA SER A 205 0.90 -13.03 4.34
C SER A 205 0.45 -13.91 3.19
N PRO A 206 0.38 -13.38 1.96
CA PRO A 206 0.20 -14.23 0.79
C PRO A 206 1.31 -15.28 0.80
N SER A 207 0.92 -16.53 0.66
CA SER A 207 1.91 -17.61 0.48
C SER A 207 2.71 -17.34 -0.80
N PRO A 208 4.03 -17.53 -0.79
CA PRO A 208 4.84 -17.35 -1.98
C PRO A 208 4.43 -18.32 -3.09
#